data_fb0b08ba67874992275d26833598434e
#
_entry.id   fb0b08ba67874992275d26833598434e
#
_cell.length_a   1.000
_cell.length_b   1.000
_cell.length_c   1.000
_cell.angle_alpha   90.00
_cell.angle_beta   90.00
_cell.angle_gamma   90.00
#
_symmetry.space_group_name_H-M   'P 1'
#
loop_
_entity.id
_entity.type
_entity.pdbx_description
1 polymer ?
#
loop_
_entity_poly.entity_id
_entity_poly.type
_entity_poly.pdbx_seq_one_letter_code
_entity_poly.pdbx_strand_id
1 'polypeptide(L)'
;MNTIWSEHVQGIMTLYLSRKLRFDDMFFEQYKNLFHLNHNAKLRILEIGCGPGALAESMHRWYPNAHITAIDRDSNFISFAKANIVGVDFIEGDATQLPFKDNSFDVTISNTVQEHVEPTAFWGEQRRVLKSGGVCLCLSARKGLHCVAPCLETTEKEKLFWESFPQSEDDFEKFSVCRFPKSESEIPASMEKNGFTNVTTGYAIVDLTPDAPKYSTKMAELMIEATRQNDIEAIQSVHSDHADEIISIINSKYDERLRLYREGIKQWDTSVSVTMIIRGMKQ
;
A
#
# COMPACT_ATOMS: atom_id res chain seq x y z
N MET A 1 -5.01 22.60 -3.82
CA MET A 1 -3.59 22.35 -4.11
C MET A 1 -3.47 20.87 -4.42
N ASN A 2 -2.85 20.49 -5.53
CA ASN A 2 -2.51 19.10 -5.78
C ASN A 2 -1.33 18.75 -4.88
N THR A 3 -1.56 18.00 -3.83
CA THR A 3 -0.48 17.47 -2.99
C THR A 3 0.24 16.39 -3.78
N ILE A 4 1.51 16.59 -4.06
CA ILE A 4 2.37 15.54 -4.63
C ILE A 4 2.76 14.61 -3.47
N TRP A 5 2.10 13.47 -3.40
CA TRP A 5 2.25 12.51 -2.31
C TRP A 5 3.69 12.00 -2.17
N SER A 6 4.32 11.71 -3.32
CA SER A 6 5.70 11.22 -3.40
C SER A 6 6.76 12.18 -2.85
N GLU A 7 6.45 13.48 -2.78
CA GLU A 7 7.39 14.49 -2.28
C GLU A 7 7.15 14.85 -0.80
N HIS A 8 5.92 14.66 -0.31
CA HIS A 8 5.53 15.23 0.99
C HIS A 8 5.03 14.20 2.01
N VAL A 9 4.65 12.99 1.56
CA VAL A 9 4.02 12.00 2.44
C VAL A 9 4.83 10.72 2.52
N GLN A 10 5.15 10.11 1.38
CA GLN A 10 5.92 8.87 1.33
C GLN A 10 6.60 8.71 -0.02
N GLY A 11 7.91 8.48 -0.02
CA GLY A 11 8.71 8.34 -1.22
C GLY A 11 8.33 7.12 -2.07
N ILE A 12 8.74 7.20 -3.34
CA ILE A 12 8.35 6.22 -4.37
C ILE A 12 8.81 4.80 -4.01
N MET A 13 10.09 4.66 -3.65
CA MET A 13 10.68 3.33 -3.42
C MET A 13 10.16 2.69 -2.14
N THR A 14 10.00 3.45 -1.07
CA THR A 14 9.44 2.97 0.20
C THR A 14 8.01 2.48 0.01
N LEU A 15 7.19 3.25 -0.69
CA LEU A 15 5.81 2.86 -0.99
C LEU A 15 5.77 1.62 -1.90
N TYR A 16 6.58 1.59 -2.96
CA TYR A 16 6.65 0.46 -3.89
C TYR A 16 7.07 -0.83 -3.19
N LEU A 17 8.18 -0.82 -2.45
CA LEU A 17 8.72 -2.01 -1.79
C LEU A 17 7.76 -2.55 -0.72
N SER A 18 7.18 -1.67 0.10
CA SER A 18 6.23 -2.06 1.12
C SER A 18 4.99 -2.73 0.54
N ARG A 19 4.48 -2.25 -0.61
CA ARG A 19 3.34 -2.84 -1.30
C ARG A 19 3.73 -4.12 -2.05
N LYS A 20 4.90 -4.15 -2.69
CA LYS A 20 5.44 -5.34 -3.36
C LYS A 20 5.56 -6.53 -2.40
N LEU A 21 6.04 -6.31 -1.18
CA LEU A 21 6.10 -7.34 -0.14
C LEU A 21 4.70 -7.83 0.27
N ARG A 22 3.73 -6.91 0.44
CA ARG A 22 2.36 -7.28 0.84
C ARG A 22 1.57 -8.01 -0.24
N PHE A 23 1.83 -7.69 -1.50
CA PHE A 23 1.17 -8.28 -2.66
C PHE A 23 2.09 -9.25 -3.42
N ASP A 24 3.02 -9.90 -2.72
CA ASP A 24 3.85 -10.95 -3.29
C ASP A 24 3.01 -12.18 -3.69
N ASP A 25 3.46 -12.89 -4.72
CA ASP A 25 2.74 -14.03 -5.29
C ASP A 25 2.53 -15.17 -4.28
N MET A 26 3.36 -15.27 -3.25
CA MET A 26 3.17 -16.25 -2.18
C MET A 26 1.87 -16.06 -1.37
N PHE A 27 1.31 -14.85 -1.38
CA PHE A 27 0.05 -14.53 -0.70
C PHE A 27 -1.16 -14.55 -1.65
N PHE A 28 -0.95 -14.87 -2.94
CA PHE A 28 -2.00 -14.83 -3.96
C PHE A 28 -3.25 -15.62 -3.58
N GLU A 29 -3.11 -16.86 -3.11
CA GLU A 29 -4.29 -17.69 -2.76
C GLU A 29 -5.15 -17.06 -1.65
N GLN A 30 -4.53 -16.33 -0.71
CA GLN A 30 -5.27 -15.59 0.32
C GLN A 30 -6.09 -14.45 -0.29
N TYR A 31 -5.48 -13.63 -1.16
CA TYR A 31 -6.17 -12.55 -1.85
C TYR A 31 -7.23 -13.06 -2.83
N LYS A 32 -6.95 -14.09 -3.58
CA LYS A 32 -7.88 -14.73 -4.53
C LYS A 32 -9.16 -15.18 -3.82
N ASN A 33 -9.02 -15.81 -2.65
CA ASN A 33 -10.15 -16.27 -1.83
C ASN A 33 -10.98 -15.10 -1.27
N LEU A 34 -10.41 -13.92 -1.12
CA LEU A 34 -11.11 -12.73 -0.62
C LEU A 34 -11.71 -11.88 -1.75
N PHE A 35 -11.04 -11.82 -2.90
CA PHE A 35 -11.53 -11.07 -4.05
C PHE A 35 -12.69 -11.75 -4.75
N HIS A 36 -12.77 -13.09 -4.70
CA HIS A 36 -13.77 -13.89 -5.39
C HIS A 36 -13.91 -13.53 -6.88
N LEU A 37 -12.78 -13.30 -7.55
CA LEU A 37 -12.73 -13.04 -8.97
C LEU A 37 -12.36 -14.32 -9.74
N ASN A 38 -12.93 -14.50 -10.93
CA ASN A 38 -12.53 -15.62 -11.78
C ASN A 38 -11.14 -15.34 -12.39
N HIS A 39 -10.15 -16.07 -11.91
CA HIS A 39 -8.75 -15.97 -12.31
C HIS A 39 -8.52 -16.09 -13.83
N ASN A 40 -9.32 -16.89 -14.53
CA ASN A 40 -9.17 -17.14 -15.97
C ASN A 40 -10.05 -16.24 -16.85
N ALA A 41 -10.86 -15.36 -16.25
CA ALA A 41 -11.75 -14.50 -17.01
C ALA A 41 -10.99 -13.33 -17.67
N LYS A 42 -11.50 -12.90 -18.82
CA LYS A 42 -11.04 -11.68 -19.50
C LYS A 42 -11.67 -10.45 -18.84
N LEU A 43 -11.14 -10.06 -17.70
CA LEU A 43 -11.64 -8.91 -16.91
C LEU A 43 -10.98 -7.62 -17.38
N ARG A 44 -11.74 -6.53 -17.30
CA ARG A 44 -11.20 -5.17 -17.32
C ARG A 44 -11.16 -4.67 -15.89
N ILE A 45 -9.97 -4.50 -15.33
CA ILE A 45 -9.75 -4.11 -13.93
C ILE A 45 -9.18 -2.70 -13.90
N LEU A 46 -9.76 -1.83 -13.07
CA LEU A 46 -9.26 -0.49 -12.78
C LEU A 46 -8.74 -0.43 -11.34
N GLU A 47 -7.45 -0.19 -11.17
CA GLU A 47 -6.90 0.19 -9.86
C GLU A 47 -6.93 1.71 -9.71
N ILE A 48 -7.48 2.19 -8.60
CA ILE A 48 -7.66 3.61 -8.27
C ILE A 48 -6.75 3.98 -7.11
N GLY A 49 -5.91 5.02 -7.29
CA GLY A 49 -4.87 5.38 -6.35
C GLY A 49 -3.75 4.34 -6.33
N CYS A 50 -3.20 4.02 -7.51
CA CYS A 50 -2.26 2.91 -7.66
C CYS A 50 -0.88 3.20 -7.06
N GLY A 51 -0.58 4.46 -6.70
CA GLY A 51 0.76 4.85 -6.29
C GLY A 51 1.81 4.44 -7.33
N PRO A 52 2.97 3.91 -6.92
CA PRO A 52 4.00 3.45 -7.84
C PRO A 52 3.71 2.10 -8.54
N GLY A 53 2.47 1.57 -8.44
CA GLY A 53 1.95 0.48 -9.25
C GLY A 53 2.17 -0.95 -8.74
N ALA A 54 2.61 -1.16 -7.51
CA ALA A 54 2.94 -2.50 -7.02
C ALA A 54 1.76 -3.48 -6.98
N LEU A 55 0.54 -3.02 -6.62
CA LEU A 55 -0.65 -3.88 -6.65
C LEU A 55 -1.09 -4.14 -8.10
N ALA A 56 -1.06 -3.13 -8.99
CA ALA A 56 -1.36 -3.32 -10.41
C ALA A 56 -0.43 -4.35 -11.05
N GLU A 57 0.86 -4.32 -10.73
CA GLU A 57 1.86 -5.31 -11.16
C GLU A 57 1.49 -6.72 -10.69
N SER A 58 1.07 -6.87 -9.44
CA SER A 58 0.63 -8.16 -8.88
C SER A 58 -0.68 -8.62 -9.51
N MET A 59 -1.64 -7.72 -9.68
CA MET A 59 -2.91 -8.02 -10.37
C MET A 59 -2.68 -8.50 -11.81
N HIS A 60 -1.73 -7.92 -12.54
CA HIS A 60 -1.37 -8.36 -13.88
C HIS A 60 -0.83 -9.80 -13.90
N ARG A 61 0.01 -10.18 -12.92
CA ARG A 61 0.50 -11.56 -12.78
C ARG A 61 -0.59 -12.52 -12.32
N TRP A 62 -1.42 -12.09 -11.37
CA TRP A 62 -2.47 -12.92 -10.77
C TRP A 62 -3.66 -13.18 -11.69
N TYR A 63 -3.94 -12.27 -12.61
CA TYR A 63 -5.05 -12.36 -13.57
C TYR A 63 -4.54 -12.21 -15.00
N PRO A 64 -3.85 -13.23 -15.55
CA PRO A 64 -3.09 -13.11 -16.80
C PRO A 64 -3.94 -12.81 -18.03
N ASN A 65 -5.25 -13.07 -17.98
CA ASN A 65 -6.20 -12.76 -19.06
C ASN A 65 -6.91 -11.41 -18.87
N ALA A 66 -6.64 -10.71 -17.76
CA ALA A 66 -7.25 -9.42 -17.49
C ALA A 66 -6.46 -8.28 -18.15
N HIS A 67 -7.18 -7.22 -18.49
CA HIS A 67 -6.60 -5.95 -18.88
C HIS A 67 -6.61 -5.02 -17.66
N ILE A 68 -5.43 -4.63 -17.20
CA ILE A 68 -5.25 -3.81 -16.02
C ILE A 68 -5.01 -2.36 -16.44
N THR A 69 -5.85 -1.46 -15.97
CA THR A 69 -5.65 -0.01 -16.02
C THR A 69 -5.45 0.49 -14.58
N ALA A 70 -4.49 1.37 -14.36
CA ALA A 70 -4.17 1.90 -13.04
C ALA A 70 -4.04 3.42 -13.09
N ILE A 71 -4.69 4.11 -12.13
CA ILE A 71 -4.75 5.57 -12.11
C ILE A 71 -4.28 6.10 -10.75
N ASP A 72 -3.48 7.16 -10.80
CA ASP A 72 -3.08 7.95 -9.64
C ASP A 72 -2.96 9.43 -10.02
N ARG A 73 -3.15 10.31 -9.04
CA ARG A 73 -3.00 11.76 -9.26
C ARG A 73 -1.56 12.23 -9.22
N ASP A 74 -0.65 11.44 -8.65
CA ASP A 74 0.77 11.77 -8.50
C ASP A 74 1.53 11.39 -9.77
N SER A 75 1.96 12.39 -10.52
CA SER A 75 2.67 12.22 -11.78
C SER A 75 4.03 11.51 -11.62
N ASN A 76 4.69 11.64 -10.44
CA ASN A 76 5.96 10.98 -10.17
C ASN A 76 5.75 9.46 -10.00
N PHE A 77 4.67 9.05 -9.29
CA PHE A 77 4.30 7.65 -9.19
C PHE A 77 3.97 7.05 -10.55
N ILE A 78 3.18 7.75 -11.37
CA ILE A 78 2.82 7.29 -12.72
C ILE A 78 4.05 7.20 -13.63
N SER A 79 4.97 8.14 -13.54
CA SER A 79 6.22 8.12 -14.30
C SER A 79 7.09 6.92 -13.90
N PHE A 80 7.23 6.66 -12.60
CA PHE A 80 7.94 5.49 -12.09
C PHE A 80 7.30 4.19 -12.56
N ALA A 81 5.97 4.06 -12.41
CA ALA A 81 5.24 2.86 -12.78
C ALA A 81 5.38 2.54 -14.29
N LYS A 82 5.23 3.54 -15.16
CA LYS A 82 5.42 3.40 -16.62
C LYS A 82 6.84 2.97 -16.99
N ALA A 83 7.84 3.44 -16.28
CA ALA A 83 9.23 3.10 -16.55
C ALA A 83 9.63 1.69 -16.09
N ASN A 84 8.95 1.13 -15.08
CA ASN A 84 9.39 -0.09 -14.39
C ASN A 84 8.43 -1.28 -14.52
N ILE A 85 7.17 -1.07 -14.92
CA ILE A 85 6.14 -2.11 -14.95
C ILE A 85 5.58 -2.25 -16.36
N VAL A 86 5.57 -3.47 -16.88
CA VAL A 86 5.01 -3.79 -18.21
C VAL A 86 3.65 -4.49 -18.05
N GLY A 87 2.79 -4.35 -19.07
CA GLY A 87 1.51 -5.06 -19.16
C GLY A 87 0.37 -4.37 -18.39
N VAL A 88 0.59 -3.16 -17.89
CA VAL A 88 -0.41 -2.33 -17.21
C VAL A 88 -0.48 -0.96 -17.87
N ASP A 89 -1.70 -0.45 -18.07
CA ASP A 89 -1.94 0.91 -18.57
C ASP A 89 -1.98 1.90 -17.42
N PHE A 90 -0.92 2.70 -17.23
CA PHE A 90 -0.86 3.72 -16.18
C PHE A 90 -1.31 5.09 -16.69
N ILE A 91 -2.20 5.75 -15.94
CA ILE A 91 -2.83 7.03 -16.29
C ILE A 91 -2.75 7.97 -15.09
N GLU A 92 -2.39 9.24 -15.33
CA GLU A 92 -2.54 10.29 -14.33
C GLU A 92 -3.99 10.77 -14.29
N GLY A 93 -4.59 10.86 -13.08
CA GLY A 93 -5.95 11.36 -12.93
C GLY A 93 -6.50 11.30 -11.52
N ASP A 94 -7.67 11.91 -11.34
CA ASP A 94 -8.34 12.07 -10.05
C ASP A 94 -9.35 10.95 -9.80
N ALA A 95 -9.29 10.33 -8.62
CA ALA A 95 -10.23 9.32 -8.16
C ALA A 95 -11.69 9.81 -8.02
N THR A 96 -11.88 11.14 -7.92
CA THR A 96 -13.20 11.78 -7.82
C THR A 96 -13.77 12.20 -9.18
N GLN A 97 -12.99 12.06 -10.25
CA GLN A 97 -13.39 12.39 -11.62
C GLN A 97 -12.64 11.48 -12.61
N LEU A 98 -13.03 10.21 -12.66
CA LEU A 98 -12.36 9.22 -13.48
C LEU A 98 -12.55 9.47 -14.98
N PRO A 99 -11.49 9.49 -15.80
CA PRO A 99 -11.55 9.81 -17.22
C PRO A 99 -12.06 8.65 -18.09
N PHE A 100 -12.99 7.86 -17.57
CA PHE A 100 -13.52 6.68 -18.24
C PHE A 100 -15.03 6.81 -18.45
N LYS A 101 -15.54 6.12 -19.48
CA LYS A 101 -16.96 6.01 -19.75
C LYS A 101 -17.67 5.15 -18.69
N ASP A 102 -18.96 5.38 -18.53
CA ASP A 102 -19.82 4.53 -17.72
C ASP A 102 -19.74 3.07 -18.18
N ASN A 103 -19.85 2.13 -17.23
CA ASN A 103 -19.90 0.70 -17.49
C ASN A 103 -18.69 0.17 -18.30
N SER A 104 -17.49 0.67 -18.02
CA SER A 104 -16.26 0.32 -18.74
C SER A 104 -15.48 -0.84 -18.12
N PHE A 105 -15.64 -1.09 -16.82
CA PHE A 105 -14.85 -2.05 -16.07
C PHE A 105 -15.69 -3.14 -15.42
N ASP A 106 -15.12 -4.34 -15.32
CA ASP A 106 -15.71 -5.47 -14.60
C ASP A 106 -15.37 -5.38 -13.10
N VAL A 107 -14.21 -4.81 -12.77
CA VAL A 107 -13.72 -4.67 -11.40
C VAL A 107 -13.10 -3.30 -11.21
N THR A 108 -13.39 -2.64 -10.07
CA THR A 108 -12.56 -1.56 -9.52
C THR A 108 -11.88 -2.06 -8.26
N ILE A 109 -10.63 -1.68 -8.06
CA ILE A 109 -9.86 -1.99 -6.85
C ILE A 109 -9.14 -0.73 -6.37
N SER A 110 -9.08 -0.52 -5.06
CA SER A 110 -8.31 0.55 -4.44
C SER A 110 -7.65 0.04 -3.16
N ASN A 111 -6.46 0.53 -2.85
CA ASN A 111 -5.74 0.14 -1.63
C ASN A 111 -5.28 1.36 -0.85
N THR A 112 -5.81 1.56 0.37
CA THR A 112 -5.52 2.72 1.24
C THR A 112 -5.74 4.07 0.56
N VAL A 113 -6.89 4.25 -0.08
CA VAL A 113 -7.26 5.47 -0.82
C VAL A 113 -8.50 6.15 -0.22
N GLN A 114 -9.49 5.36 0.21
CA GLN A 114 -10.80 5.86 0.62
C GLN A 114 -10.73 6.86 1.79
N GLU A 115 -9.71 6.75 2.64
CA GLU A 115 -9.47 7.65 3.77
C GLU A 115 -8.99 9.05 3.38
N HIS A 116 -8.52 9.20 2.14
CA HIS A 116 -7.92 10.44 1.62
C HIS A 116 -8.87 11.21 0.70
N VAL A 117 -9.96 10.59 0.25
CA VAL A 117 -10.82 11.09 -0.83
C VAL A 117 -12.24 11.30 -0.34
N GLU A 118 -12.93 12.34 -0.86
CA GLU A 118 -14.35 12.60 -0.53
C GLU A 118 -15.20 11.37 -0.86
N PRO A 119 -15.90 10.81 0.15
CA PRO A 119 -16.51 9.48 0.03
C PRO A 119 -17.58 9.38 -1.05
N THR A 120 -18.44 10.39 -1.21
CA THR A 120 -19.56 10.33 -2.17
C THR A 120 -19.05 10.34 -3.60
N ALA A 121 -18.10 11.19 -3.90
CA ALA A 121 -17.46 11.24 -5.23
C ALA A 121 -16.66 9.96 -5.50
N PHE A 122 -15.88 9.49 -4.52
CA PHE A 122 -15.06 8.28 -4.65
C PHE A 122 -15.89 7.02 -4.95
N TRP A 123 -16.95 6.78 -4.19
CA TRP A 123 -17.83 5.64 -4.42
C TRP A 123 -18.70 5.83 -5.67
N GLY A 124 -19.18 7.07 -5.91
CA GLY A 124 -19.98 7.42 -7.09
C GLY A 124 -19.25 7.13 -8.39
N GLU A 125 -18.00 7.56 -8.51
CA GLU A 125 -17.19 7.33 -9.71
C GLU A 125 -16.88 5.84 -9.92
N GLN A 126 -16.52 5.10 -8.87
CA GLN A 126 -16.33 3.66 -8.99
C GLN A 126 -17.60 2.96 -9.47
N ARG A 127 -18.76 3.33 -8.88
CA ARG A 127 -20.05 2.78 -9.30
C ARG A 127 -20.40 3.17 -10.73
N ARG A 128 -20.08 4.39 -11.16
CA ARG A 128 -20.33 4.85 -12.52
C ARG A 128 -19.58 4.03 -13.57
N VAL A 129 -18.27 3.86 -13.35
CA VAL A 129 -17.41 3.17 -14.32
C VAL A 129 -17.56 1.64 -14.32
N LEU A 130 -18.07 1.05 -13.24
CA LEU A 130 -18.37 -0.37 -13.18
C LEU A 130 -19.55 -0.74 -14.07
N LYS A 131 -19.47 -1.88 -14.73
CA LYS A 131 -20.61 -2.53 -15.39
C LYS A 131 -21.65 -3.01 -14.37
N SER A 132 -22.91 -3.24 -14.80
CA SER A 132 -23.87 -3.96 -13.99
C SER A 132 -23.34 -5.37 -13.64
N GLY A 133 -23.45 -5.78 -12.39
CA GLY A 133 -22.81 -6.98 -11.85
C GLY A 133 -21.31 -6.86 -11.57
N GLY A 134 -20.71 -5.72 -11.86
CA GLY A 134 -19.29 -5.47 -11.62
C GLY A 134 -18.95 -5.40 -10.13
N VAL A 135 -17.71 -5.69 -9.80
CA VAL A 135 -17.19 -5.82 -8.42
C VAL A 135 -16.36 -4.61 -8.04
N CYS A 136 -16.63 -4.03 -6.88
CA CYS A 136 -15.80 -3.04 -6.23
C CYS A 136 -15.03 -3.69 -5.07
N LEU A 137 -13.70 -3.57 -5.09
CA LEU A 137 -12.79 -4.01 -4.02
C LEU A 137 -12.15 -2.78 -3.38
N CYS A 138 -12.37 -2.60 -2.08
CA CYS A 138 -11.70 -1.58 -1.30
C CYS A 138 -10.81 -2.26 -0.25
N LEU A 139 -9.51 -2.05 -0.38
CA LEU A 139 -8.50 -2.55 0.54
C LEU A 139 -8.09 -1.43 1.49
N SER A 140 -8.06 -1.71 2.78
CA SER A 140 -7.69 -0.74 3.80
C SER A 140 -6.71 -1.35 4.78
N ALA A 141 -5.54 -0.73 4.94
CA ALA A 141 -4.54 -1.15 5.93
C ALA A 141 -5.09 -0.97 7.35
N ARG A 142 -4.86 -1.96 8.20
CA ARG A 142 -5.26 -1.96 9.61
C ARG A 142 -4.06 -2.19 10.51
N LYS A 143 -4.24 -1.93 11.80
CA LYS A 143 -3.17 -2.13 12.78
C LYS A 143 -2.76 -3.60 12.80
N GLY A 144 -1.51 -3.84 12.46
CA GLY A 144 -0.88 -5.15 12.51
C GLY A 144 -0.10 -5.38 13.81
N LEU A 145 0.75 -6.39 13.78
CA LEU A 145 1.70 -6.69 14.85
C LEU A 145 3.11 -6.27 14.40
N HIS A 146 3.87 -5.73 15.34
CA HIS A 146 5.25 -5.34 15.08
C HIS A 146 6.12 -5.71 16.28
N CYS A 147 7.26 -6.34 15.98
CA CYS A 147 8.29 -6.67 16.96
C CYS A 147 9.66 -6.34 16.36
N VAL A 148 10.45 -5.58 17.07
CA VAL A 148 11.76 -5.12 16.62
C VAL A 148 12.83 -6.12 17.05
N ALA A 149 13.81 -6.39 16.17
CA ALA A 149 14.99 -7.19 16.52
C ALA A 149 15.81 -6.49 17.61
N PRO A 150 16.47 -7.22 18.55
CA PRO A 150 17.32 -6.60 19.55
C PRO A 150 18.42 -5.71 18.98
N CYS A 151 19.00 -6.07 17.84
CA CYS A 151 20.00 -5.23 17.17
C CYS A 151 19.43 -3.97 16.49
N LEU A 152 18.10 -3.86 16.36
CA LEU A 152 17.40 -2.70 15.80
C LEU A 152 16.72 -1.83 16.85
N GLU A 153 16.85 -2.13 18.15
CA GLU A 153 16.29 -1.32 19.22
C GLU A 153 16.75 0.15 19.10
N THR A 154 15.82 1.05 19.41
CA THR A 154 16.03 2.50 19.31
C THR A 154 17.11 2.95 20.31
N THR A 155 18.16 3.59 19.82
CA THR A 155 19.23 4.16 20.66
C THR A 155 18.79 5.47 21.34
N GLU A 156 19.51 5.89 22.37
CA GLU A 156 19.25 7.19 23.03
C GLU A 156 19.41 8.39 22.07
N LYS A 157 20.34 8.32 21.12
CA LYS A 157 20.50 9.37 20.08
C LYS A 157 19.29 9.46 19.17
N GLU A 158 18.75 8.32 18.72
CA GLU A 158 17.52 8.28 17.92
C GLU A 158 16.34 8.83 18.71
N LYS A 159 16.19 8.50 20.01
CA LYS A 159 15.12 9.04 20.85
C LYS A 159 15.19 10.55 20.94
N LEU A 160 16.36 11.08 21.29
CA LEU A 160 16.59 12.54 21.39
C LEU A 160 16.34 13.25 20.06
N PHE A 161 16.72 12.60 18.94
CA PHE A 161 16.42 13.12 17.61
C PHE A 161 14.91 13.27 17.40
N TRP A 162 14.12 12.21 17.62
CA TRP A 162 12.67 12.24 17.43
C TRP A 162 11.95 13.16 18.42
N GLU A 163 12.43 13.29 19.66
CA GLU A 163 11.89 14.23 20.63
C GLU A 163 12.04 15.69 20.21
N SER A 164 13.03 16.00 19.37
CA SER A 164 13.23 17.33 18.81
C SER A 164 12.26 17.68 17.65
N PHE A 165 11.53 16.70 17.11
CA PHE A 165 10.55 16.86 16.03
C PHE A 165 9.18 16.32 16.44
N PRO A 166 8.46 16.99 17.35
CA PRO A 166 7.13 16.56 17.74
C PRO A 166 6.21 16.58 16.50
N GLN A 167 5.54 15.46 16.24
CA GLN A 167 4.55 15.38 15.16
C GLN A 167 3.38 16.30 15.49
N SER A 168 3.03 17.20 14.56
CA SER A 168 1.86 18.03 14.69
C SER A 168 0.68 17.40 13.92
N GLU A 169 -0.53 17.47 14.51
CA GLU A 169 -1.76 17.07 13.80
C GLU A 169 -1.98 17.92 12.54
N ASP A 170 -1.47 19.15 12.51
CA ASP A 170 -1.56 20.09 11.38
C ASP A 170 -0.86 19.58 10.11
N ASP A 171 0.16 18.73 10.23
CA ASP A 171 0.87 18.19 9.05
C ASP A 171 0.00 17.24 8.24
N PHE A 172 -0.88 16.47 8.88
CA PHE A 172 -1.83 15.60 8.18
C PHE A 172 -2.90 16.41 7.43
N GLU A 173 -3.39 17.51 8.02
CA GLU A 173 -4.34 18.40 7.35
C GLU A 173 -3.73 19.12 6.16
N LYS A 174 -2.50 19.61 6.29
CA LYS A 174 -1.77 20.35 5.25
C LYS A 174 -1.62 19.52 3.97
N PHE A 175 -1.36 18.22 4.07
CA PHE A 175 -1.18 17.35 2.92
C PHE A 175 -2.44 16.55 2.54
N SER A 176 -3.56 16.81 3.19
CA SER A 176 -4.84 16.11 2.94
C SER A 176 -4.74 14.58 3.18
N VAL A 177 -3.87 14.17 4.10
CA VAL A 177 -3.72 12.77 4.52
C VAL A 177 -4.82 12.43 5.51
N CYS A 178 -5.49 11.28 5.32
CA CYS A 178 -6.55 10.77 6.21
C CYS A 178 -7.68 11.78 6.53
N ARG A 179 -8.09 12.61 5.54
CA ARG A 179 -9.18 13.58 5.74
C ARG A 179 -10.52 12.94 6.06
N PHE A 180 -10.72 11.69 5.67
CA PHE A 180 -11.97 10.94 5.83
C PHE A 180 -11.72 9.59 6.50
N PRO A 181 -11.11 9.57 7.71
CA PRO A 181 -10.81 8.31 8.39
C PRO A 181 -12.09 7.54 8.67
N LYS A 182 -12.04 6.21 8.55
CA LYS A 182 -13.15 5.32 8.80
C LYS A 182 -12.71 4.11 9.60
N SER A 183 -13.53 3.74 10.57
CA SER A 183 -13.41 2.47 11.28
C SER A 183 -13.75 1.28 10.37
N GLU A 184 -13.48 0.08 10.85
CA GLU A 184 -13.77 -1.18 10.17
C GLU A 184 -15.27 -1.35 9.84
N SER A 185 -16.15 -0.82 10.68
CA SER A 185 -17.59 -0.87 10.46
C SER A 185 -18.12 0.19 9.50
N GLU A 186 -17.44 1.35 9.45
CA GLU A 186 -17.87 2.48 8.63
C GLU A 186 -17.54 2.33 7.15
N ILE A 187 -16.49 1.60 6.78
CA ILE A 187 -16.14 1.42 5.36
C ILE A 187 -17.21 0.62 4.62
N PRO A 188 -17.62 -0.60 5.07
CA PRO A 188 -18.68 -1.35 4.40
C PRO A 188 -20.02 -0.60 4.43
N ALA A 189 -20.37 0.05 5.54
CA ALA A 189 -21.58 0.87 5.62
C ALA A 189 -21.55 2.06 4.63
N SER A 190 -20.38 2.69 4.44
CA SER A 190 -20.21 3.74 3.43
C SER A 190 -20.38 3.20 2.01
N MET A 191 -19.86 2.00 1.71
CA MET A 191 -20.03 1.33 0.42
C MET A 191 -21.50 1.03 0.14
N GLU A 192 -22.24 0.48 1.12
CA GLU A 192 -23.70 0.20 1.00
C GLU A 192 -24.49 1.49 0.81
N LYS A 193 -24.24 2.53 1.60
CA LYS A 193 -24.88 3.84 1.50
C LYS A 193 -24.73 4.45 0.10
N ASN A 194 -23.64 4.15 -0.60
CA ASN A 194 -23.39 4.63 -1.97
C ASN A 194 -23.88 3.66 -3.05
N GLY A 195 -24.76 2.71 -2.71
CA GLY A 195 -25.52 1.89 -3.64
C GLY A 195 -24.83 0.62 -4.14
N PHE A 196 -23.79 0.16 -3.44
CA PHE A 196 -23.27 -1.20 -3.63
C PHE A 196 -24.08 -2.20 -2.81
N THR A 197 -24.21 -3.42 -3.34
CA THR A 197 -24.97 -4.52 -2.73
C THR A 197 -24.05 -5.73 -2.51
N ASN A 198 -24.56 -6.72 -1.77
CA ASN A 198 -23.78 -7.93 -1.43
C ASN A 198 -22.40 -7.59 -0.83
N VAL A 199 -22.40 -6.58 0.05
CA VAL A 199 -21.16 -6.13 0.68
C VAL A 199 -20.68 -7.19 1.67
N THR A 200 -19.41 -7.58 1.53
CA THR A 200 -18.74 -8.54 2.39
C THR A 200 -17.39 -8.00 2.83
N THR A 201 -16.90 -8.49 3.95
CA THR A 201 -15.59 -8.13 4.50
C THR A 201 -14.75 -9.36 4.77
N GLY A 202 -13.43 -9.20 4.66
CA GLY A 202 -12.46 -10.22 5.03
C GLY A 202 -11.10 -9.60 5.30
N TYR A 203 -10.16 -10.39 5.80
CA TYR A 203 -8.84 -9.88 6.18
C TYR A 203 -7.73 -10.72 5.57
N ALA A 204 -6.82 -10.08 4.86
CA ALA A 204 -5.55 -10.66 4.47
C ALA A 204 -4.51 -10.35 5.55
N ILE A 205 -3.81 -11.39 5.99
CA ILE A 205 -2.74 -11.28 6.99
C ILE A 205 -1.43 -11.67 6.30
N VAL A 206 -0.54 -10.70 6.19
CA VAL A 206 0.77 -10.86 5.58
C VAL A 206 1.83 -10.77 6.67
N ASP A 207 2.40 -11.92 6.99
CA ASP A 207 3.47 -12.03 7.96
C ASP A 207 4.83 -11.83 7.26
N LEU A 208 5.53 -10.77 7.60
CA LEU A 208 6.85 -10.40 7.07
C LEU A 208 7.91 -10.59 8.18
N THR A 209 8.10 -11.85 8.62
CA THR A 209 9.14 -12.24 9.57
C THR A 209 10.34 -12.78 8.79
N PRO A 210 11.46 -12.06 8.65
CA PRO A 210 12.57 -12.46 7.78
C PRO A 210 13.19 -13.82 8.14
N ASP A 211 13.22 -14.16 9.43
CA ASP A 211 13.81 -15.41 9.93
C ASP A 211 12.89 -16.64 9.78
N ALA A 212 11.67 -16.45 9.28
CA ALA A 212 10.75 -17.56 9.07
C ALA A 212 11.22 -18.46 7.90
N PRO A 213 11.26 -19.79 8.08
CA PRO A 213 11.87 -20.71 7.11
C PRO A 213 11.09 -20.79 5.77
N LYS A 214 9.91 -20.21 5.70
CA LYS A 214 9.09 -20.14 4.48
C LYS A 214 9.64 -19.17 3.43
N TYR A 215 10.52 -18.25 3.82
CA TYR A 215 11.07 -17.24 2.93
C TYR A 215 12.42 -17.64 2.32
N SER A 216 12.62 -17.31 1.05
CA SER A 216 13.94 -17.36 0.44
C SER A 216 14.85 -16.29 1.04
N THR A 217 16.16 -16.52 1.00
CA THR A 217 17.16 -15.53 1.44
C THR A 217 16.93 -14.17 0.77
N LYS A 218 16.67 -14.17 -0.53
CA LYS A 218 16.38 -12.94 -1.29
C LYS A 218 15.17 -12.17 -0.73
N MET A 219 14.11 -12.88 -0.39
CA MET A 219 12.89 -12.27 0.17
C MET A 219 13.13 -11.74 1.58
N ALA A 220 13.82 -12.49 2.42
CA ALA A 220 14.15 -12.07 3.77
C ALA A 220 15.06 -10.83 3.79
N GLU A 221 16.12 -10.81 2.97
CA GLU A 221 16.97 -9.63 2.82
C GLU A 221 16.18 -8.43 2.28
N LEU A 222 15.27 -8.64 1.33
CA LEU A 222 14.39 -7.56 0.84
C LEU A 222 13.48 -6.99 1.94
N MET A 223 12.96 -7.81 2.85
CA MET A 223 12.17 -7.33 4.00
C MET A 223 13.01 -6.43 4.91
N ILE A 224 14.23 -6.86 5.24
CA ILE A 224 15.16 -6.10 6.09
C ILE A 224 15.51 -4.77 5.43
N GLU A 225 15.87 -4.78 4.13
CA GLU A 225 16.23 -3.58 3.39
C GLU A 225 15.04 -2.63 3.17
N ALA A 226 13.83 -3.14 2.97
CA ALA A 226 12.63 -2.32 2.84
C ALA A 226 12.33 -1.56 4.15
N THR A 227 12.57 -2.19 5.31
CA THR A 227 12.42 -1.53 6.61
C THR A 227 13.52 -0.49 6.82
N ARG A 228 14.78 -0.80 6.48
CA ARG A 228 15.88 0.17 6.48
C ARG A 228 15.53 1.41 5.66
N GLN A 229 15.06 1.22 4.44
CA GLN A 229 14.71 2.33 3.54
C GLN A 229 13.61 3.21 4.12
N ASN A 230 12.60 2.60 4.74
CA ASN A 230 11.53 3.32 5.42
C ASN A 230 12.04 4.19 6.58
N ASP A 231 12.94 3.66 7.41
CA ASP A 231 13.51 4.39 8.55
C ASP A 231 14.41 5.56 8.08
N ILE A 232 15.21 5.34 7.04
CA ILE A 232 16.04 6.41 6.45
C ILE A 232 15.17 7.52 5.87
N GLU A 233 14.12 7.18 5.10
CA GLU A 233 13.23 8.15 4.49
C GLU A 233 12.50 8.98 5.56
N ALA A 234 12.06 8.34 6.64
CA ALA A 234 11.44 9.05 7.77
C ALA A 234 12.39 10.10 8.39
N ILE A 235 13.69 9.78 8.53
CA ILE A 235 14.69 10.73 9.05
C ILE A 235 14.93 11.87 8.05
N GLN A 236 15.01 11.56 6.75
CA GLN A 236 15.21 12.57 5.71
C GLN A 236 14.05 13.56 5.61
N SER A 237 12.83 13.10 5.88
CA SER A 237 11.61 13.92 5.77
C SER A 237 11.55 15.10 6.76
N VAL A 238 12.29 15.03 7.87
CA VAL A 238 12.34 16.13 8.88
C VAL A 238 13.38 17.20 8.57
N HIS A 239 14.19 17.05 7.51
CA HIS A 239 15.17 18.05 7.04
C HIS A 239 16.09 18.62 8.14
N SER A 240 16.65 17.74 8.98
CA SER A 240 17.52 18.09 10.09
C SER A 240 19.00 18.10 9.70
N ASP A 241 19.79 19.04 10.25
CA ASP A 241 21.24 19.04 10.12
C ASP A 241 21.90 17.80 10.79
N HIS A 242 21.17 17.12 11.70
CA HIS A 242 21.61 15.89 12.34
C HIS A 242 21.17 14.61 11.61
N ALA A 243 20.46 14.72 10.50
CA ALA A 243 19.92 13.57 9.78
C ALA A 243 21.01 12.56 9.37
N ASP A 244 22.15 13.03 8.85
CA ASP A 244 23.23 12.17 8.40
C ASP A 244 23.83 11.32 9.52
N GLU A 245 23.96 11.88 10.74
CA GLU A 245 24.42 11.13 11.92
C GLU A 245 23.46 9.99 12.25
N ILE A 246 22.17 10.27 12.29
CA ILE A 246 21.16 9.25 12.61
C ILE A 246 21.04 8.21 11.51
N ILE A 247 21.10 8.60 10.23
CA ILE A 247 21.14 7.67 9.08
C ILE A 247 22.35 6.73 9.18
N SER A 248 23.52 7.23 9.63
CA SER A 248 24.69 6.39 9.86
C SER A 248 24.45 5.33 10.95
N ILE A 249 23.77 5.69 12.03
CA ILE A 249 23.36 4.75 13.10
C ILE A 249 22.40 3.70 12.53
N ILE A 250 21.36 4.11 11.80
CA ILE A 250 20.40 3.21 11.16
C ILE A 250 21.12 2.23 10.24
N ASN A 251 21.97 2.73 9.36
CA ASN A 251 22.73 1.86 8.44
C ASN A 251 23.56 0.82 9.20
N SER A 252 24.28 1.21 10.25
CA SER A 252 25.09 0.29 11.06
C SER A 252 24.22 -0.82 11.71
N LYS A 253 23.05 -0.47 12.24
CA LYS A 253 22.10 -1.41 12.87
C LYS A 253 21.57 -2.43 11.83
N TYR A 254 21.20 -1.98 10.65
CA TYR A 254 20.67 -2.85 9.59
C TYR A 254 21.78 -3.69 8.92
N ASP A 255 23.02 -3.18 8.82
CA ASP A 255 24.18 -3.98 8.39
C ASP A 255 24.45 -5.12 9.38
N GLU A 256 24.35 -4.86 10.68
CA GLU A 256 24.43 -5.91 11.72
C GLU A 256 23.26 -6.89 11.60
N ARG A 257 22.02 -6.42 11.39
CA ARG A 257 20.85 -7.29 11.20
C ARG A 257 21.03 -8.25 10.01
N LEU A 258 21.54 -7.75 8.88
CA LEU A 258 21.84 -8.54 7.70
C LEU A 258 22.99 -9.53 7.94
N ARG A 259 24.04 -9.11 8.65
CA ARG A 259 25.14 -9.99 9.03
C ARG A 259 24.64 -11.16 9.87
N LEU A 260 23.86 -10.87 10.92
CA LEU A 260 23.26 -11.90 11.80
C LEU A 260 22.39 -12.89 11.00
N TYR A 261 21.54 -12.36 10.10
CA TYR A 261 20.71 -13.18 9.23
C TYR A 261 21.54 -14.14 8.37
N ARG A 262 22.60 -13.63 7.72
CA ARG A 262 23.50 -14.43 6.87
C ARG A 262 24.29 -15.49 7.64
N GLU A 263 24.61 -15.23 8.89
CA GLU A 263 25.24 -16.16 9.82
C GLU A 263 24.26 -17.18 10.43
N GLY A 264 22.96 -17.08 10.14
CA GLY A 264 21.92 -17.96 10.67
C GLY A 264 21.51 -17.65 12.10
N ILE A 265 21.89 -16.48 12.64
CA ILE A 265 21.54 -16.01 13.98
C ILE A 265 20.19 -15.29 13.92
N LYS A 266 19.15 -15.99 14.32
CA LYS A 266 17.77 -15.48 14.24
C LYS A 266 17.48 -14.39 15.26
N GLN A 267 16.79 -13.36 14.85
CA GLN A 267 16.36 -12.22 15.66
C GLN A 267 14.85 -12.19 15.89
N TRP A 268 14.08 -12.86 15.02
CA TRP A 268 12.63 -12.97 15.10
C TRP A 268 11.88 -11.63 15.12
N ASP A 269 12.48 -10.58 14.56
CA ASP A 269 11.75 -9.36 14.24
C ASP A 269 10.61 -9.69 13.28
N THR A 270 9.47 -9.07 13.51
CA THR A 270 8.28 -9.37 12.70
C THR A 270 7.48 -8.12 12.39
N SER A 271 6.91 -8.09 11.21
CA SER A 271 5.95 -7.08 10.78
C SER A 271 4.77 -7.79 10.14
N VAL A 272 3.68 -7.95 10.90
CA VAL A 272 2.44 -8.52 10.38
C VAL A 272 1.55 -7.40 9.88
N SER A 273 1.33 -7.36 8.57
CA SER A 273 0.39 -6.43 7.94
C SER A 273 -1.00 -7.04 7.89
N VAL A 274 -1.99 -6.29 8.35
CA VAL A 274 -3.41 -6.65 8.25
C VAL A 274 -4.08 -5.74 7.25
N THR A 275 -4.64 -6.32 6.18
CA THR A 275 -5.41 -5.59 5.17
C THR A 275 -6.87 -6.05 5.22
N MET A 276 -7.77 -5.15 5.55
CA MET A 276 -9.21 -5.37 5.41
C MET A 276 -9.59 -5.25 3.94
N ILE A 277 -10.28 -6.25 3.42
CA ILE A 277 -10.84 -6.25 2.06
C ILE A 277 -12.35 -6.13 2.18
N ILE A 278 -12.90 -5.09 1.59
CA ILE A 278 -14.34 -4.87 1.46
C ILE A 278 -14.69 -5.09 0.00
N ARG A 279 -15.64 -5.98 -0.25
CA ARG A 279 -16.13 -6.34 -1.57
C ARG A 279 -17.60 -5.99 -1.68
N GLY A 280 -17.98 -5.22 -2.69
CA GLY A 280 -19.37 -4.91 -3.02
C GLY A 280 -19.64 -5.09 -4.51
N MET A 281 -20.91 -5.13 -4.90
CA MET A 281 -21.32 -5.29 -6.30
C MET A 281 -22.20 -4.13 -6.74
N LYS A 282 -22.03 -3.67 -7.98
CA LYS A 282 -22.98 -2.79 -8.66
C LYS A 282 -24.15 -3.61 -9.21
N GLN A 283 -25.36 -3.23 -8.85
CA GLN A 283 -26.60 -3.75 -9.48
C GLN A 283 -26.76 -3.22 -10.91
#